data_bfb8d5a94f950b09ceeaaea952d57103
#
_entry.id   bfb8d5a94f950b09ceeaaea952d57103
#
_cell.length_a   1.000
_cell.length_b   1.000
_cell.length_c   1.000
_cell.angle_alpha   90.00
_cell.angle_beta   90.00
_cell.angle_gamma   90.00
#
_symmetry.space_group_name_H-M   'P 1'
#
loop_
_entity.id
_entity.type
_entity.pdbx_description
1 polymer ?
#
loop_
_entity_poly.entity_id
_entity_poly.type
_entity_poly.pdbx_seq_one_letter_code
_entity_poly.pdbx_strand_id
1 'polypeptide(L)'
;MNSFGQRLKALRKEAGVSQSFVADHIGVSVQSVSNWECDNTMPDISQIVPLAALLSVSTDYLLGVGTNEYADKGELENKVKEVWATYSVNSTENNADLLVYELYKKYLNKYPLDYAVKVKCAFAIQDYLH
;
A
#
# COMPACT_ATOMS: atom_id res chain seq x y z
N MET A 1 7.48 10.82 0.55
CA MET A 1 7.03 9.70 -0.30
C MET A 1 8.24 8.98 -0.87
N ASN A 2 8.28 7.68 -0.77
CA ASN A 2 9.38 6.91 -1.31
C ASN A 2 9.20 6.68 -2.81
N SER A 3 10.16 7.17 -3.61
CA SER A 3 10.25 6.82 -5.02
C SER A 3 10.71 5.37 -5.19
N PHE A 4 10.58 4.85 -6.41
CA PHE A 4 11.12 3.52 -6.74
C PHE A 4 12.60 3.41 -6.39
N GLY A 5 13.41 4.39 -6.81
CA GLY A 5 14.84 4.39 -6.56
C GLY A 5 15.19 4.42 -5.08
N GLN A 6 14.49 5.20 -4.29
CA GLN A 6 14.66 5.25 -2.84
C GLN A 6 14.32 3.91 -2.18
N ARG A 7 13.22 3.26 -2.60
CA ARG A 7 12.86 1.92 -2.12
C ARG A 7 13.91 0.88 -2.48
N LEU A 8 14.32 0.88 -3.73
CA LEU A 8 15.35 -0.06 -4.23
C LEU A 8 16.64 0.07 -3.41
N LYS A 9 17.11 1.30 -3.22
CA LYS A 9 18.32 1.58 -2.44
C LYS A 9 18.18 1.12 -0.99
N ALA A 10 17.03 1.41 -0.35
CA ALA A 10 16.76 1.02 1.03
C ALA A 10 16.73 -0.51 1.16
N LEU A 11 16.03 -1.21 0.28
CA LEU A 11 15.97 -2.67 0.27
C LEU A 11 17.33 -3.31 0.03
N ARG A 12 18.12 -2.74 -0.88
CA ARG A 12 19.47 -3.21 -1.14
C ARG A 12 20.36 -3.08 0.10
N LYS A 13 20.31 -1.94 0.76
CA LYS A 13 21.09 -1.71 2.01
C LYS A 13 20.62 -2.63 3.14
N GLU A 14 19.32 -2.82 3.25
CA GLU A 14 18.75 -3.74 4.24
C GLU A 14 19.18 -5.18 4.01
N ALA A 15 19.27 -5.59 2.74
CA ALA A 15 19.79 -6.90 2.36
C ALA A 15 21.32 -7.01 2.53
N GLY A 16 22.02 -5.91 2.76
CA GLY A 16 23.46 -5.90 2.96
C GLY A 16 24.28 -6.15 1.70
N VAL A 17 23.73 -5.85 0.53
CA VAL A 17 24.41 -6.09 -0.76
C VAL A 17 24.78 -4.78 -1.45
N SER A 18 25.81 -4.85 -2.31
CA SER A 18 26.29 -3.69 -3.08
C SER A 18 25.50 -3.54 -4.38
N GLN A 19 25.60 -2.36 -5.00
CA GLN A 19 25.08 -2.13 -6.35
C GLN A 19 25.71 -3.11 -7.34
N SER A 20 26.99 -3.40 -7.20
CA SER A 20 27.72 -4.36 -8.01
C SER A 20 27.15 -5.77 -7.91
N PHE A 21 26.82 -6.20 -6.72
CA PHE A 21 26.17 -7.51 -6.47
C PHE A 21 24.83 -7.60 -7.19
N VAL A 22 24.01 -6.58 -7.05
CA VAL A 22 22.70 -6.51 -7.71
C VAL A 22 22.86 -6.53 -9.24
N ALA A 23 23.79 -5.73 -9.75
CA ALA A 23 24.07 -5.65 -11.19
C ALA A 23 24.48 -7.01 -11.76
N ASP A 24 25.39 -7.71 -11.09
CA ASP A 24 25.86 -9.04 -11.51
C ASP A 24 24.72 -10.06 -11.48
N HIS A 25 23.90 -10.03 -10.44
CA HIS A 25 22.81 -10.96 -10.28
C HIS A 25 21.71 -10.78 -11.33
N ILE A 26 21.39 -9.54 -11.68
CA ILE A 26 20.37 -9.19 -12.65
C ILE A 26 20.92 -9.27 -14.10
N GLY A 27 22.23 -9.16 -14.28
CA GLY A 27 22.85 -9.16 -15.59
C GLY A 27 22.87 -7.80 -16.28
N VAL A 28 23.02 -6.74 -15.49
CA VAL A 28 23.11 -5.35 -15.97
C VAL A 28 24.38 -4.69 -15.47
N SER A 29 24.66 -3.48 -15.96
CA SER A 29 25.81 -2.70 -15.47
C SER A 29 25.53 -2.08 -14.10
N VAL A 30 26.58 -1.82 -13.33
CA VAL A 30 26.47 -1.08 -12.06
C VAL A 30 25.85 0.30 -12.30
N GLN A 31 26.17 0.92 -13.43
CA GLN A 31 25.62 2.22 -13.82
C GLN A 31 24.10 2.15 -13.96
N SER A 32 23.56 1.05 -14.49
CA SER A 32 22.12 0.85 -14.60
C SER A 32 21.46 0.82 -13.21
N VAL A 33 22.03 0.08 -12.27
CA VAL A 33 21.53 0.02 -10.89
C VAL A 33 21.58 1.40 -10.24
N SER A 34 22.69 2.11 -10.41
CA SER A 34 22.85 3.48 -9.89
C SER A 34 21.78 4.42 -10.46
N ASN A 35 21.51 4.34 -11.76
CA ASN A 35 20.48 5.15 -12.41
C ASN A 35 19.09 4.83 -11.89
N TRP A 36 18.79 3.56 -11.60
CA TRP A 36 17.52 3.16 -11.00
C TRP A 36 17.36 3.75 -9.59
N GLU A 37 18.42 3.70 -8.78
CA GLU A 37 18.40 4.22 -7.41
C GLU A 37 18.31 5.76 -7.36
N CYS A 38 18.77 6.43 -8.41
CA CYS A 38 18.66 7.89 -8.54
C CYS A 38 17.37 8.34 -9.26
N ASP A 39 16.50 7.42 -9.63
CA ASP A 39 15.27 7.69 -10.40
C ASP A 39 15.51 8.31 -11.78
N ASN A 40 16.70 8.12 -12.33
CA ASN A 40 17.03 8.58 -13.70
C ASN A 40 16.42 7.66 -14.75
N THR A 41 16.41 6.36 -14.49
CA THR A 41 15.82 5.34 -15.36
C THR A 41 15.09 4.30 -14.52
N MET A 42 14.25 3.48 -15.16
CA MET A 42 13.56 2.36 -14.54
C MET A 42 14.08 1.04 -15.10
N PRO A 43 14.08 -0.05 -14.29
CA PRO A 43 14.36 -1.37 -14.82
C PRO A 43 13.33 -1.77 -15.87
N ASP A 44 13.75 -2.60 -16.83
CA ASP A 44 12.82 -3.24 -17.73
C ASP A 44 11.89 -4.18 -16.95
N ILE A 45 10.68 -4.39 -17.48
CA ILE A 45 9.67 -5.23 -16.83
C ILE A 45 10.18 -6.64 -16.53
N SER A 46 11.03 -7.19 -17.43
CA SER A 46 11.66 -8.49 -17.27
C SER A 46 12.63 -8.57 -16.09
N GLN A 47 13.07 -7.43 -15.57
CA GLN A 47 14.05 -7.32 -14.48
C GLN A 47 13.36 -7.14 -13.13
N ILE A 48 12.09 -6.77 -13.10
CA ILE A 48 11.35 -6.48 -11.86
C ILE A 48 11.21 -7.74 -10.99
N VAL A 49 10.81 -8.87 -11.57
CA VAL A 49 10.64 -10.12 -10.82
C VAL A 49 11.97 -10.61 -10.23
N PRO A 50 13.08 -10.69 -10.99
CA PRO A 50 14.38 -11.07 -10.43
C PRO A 50 14.86 -10.12 -9.33
N LEU A 51 14.64 -8.80 -9.48
CA LEU A 51 14.99 -7.83 -8.43
C LEU A 51 14.21 -8.07 -7.14
N ALA A 52 12.91 -8.26 -7.24
CA ALA A 52 12.06 -8.53 -6.08
C ALA A 52 12.48 -9.82 -5.38
N ALA A 53 12.77 -10.87 -6.15
CA ALA A 53 13.25 -12.15 -5.62
C ALA A 53 14.60 -12.00 -4.90
N LEU A 54 15.53 -11.26 -5.49
CA LEU A 54 16.85 -11.00 -4.90
C LEU A 54 16.71 -10.27 -3.55
N LEU A 55 15.80 -9.31 -3.47
CA LEU A 55 15.58 -8.49 -2.28
C LEU A 55 14.59 -9.11 -1.29
N SER A 56 14.07 -10.30 -1.60
CA SER A 56 13.11 -11.05 -0.76
C SER A 56 11.82 -10.27 -0.48
N VAL A 57 11.33 -9.56 -1.47
CA VAL A 57 10.08 -8.80 -1.40
C VAL A 57 9.17 -9.18 -2.58
N SER A 58 7.90 -8.84 -2.48
CA SER A 58 6.98 -8.98 -3.61
C SER A 58 7.25 -7.90 -4.67
N THR A 59 6.85 -8.17 -5.90
CA THR A 59 6.92 -7.18 -6.97
C THR A 59 6.06 -5.95 -6.64
N ASP A 60 4.93 -6.15 -5.99
CA ASP A 60 4.05 -5.06 -5.55
C ASP A 60 4.77 -4.14 -4.56
N TYR A 61 5.45 -4.73 -3.57
CA TYR A 61 6.22 -3.96 -2.59
C TYR A 61 7.34 -3.16 -3.27
N LEU A 62 8.07 -3.79 -4.18
CA LEU A 62 9.16 -3.15 -4.92
C LEU A 62 8.65 -1.96 -5.74
N LEU A 63 7.49 -2.11 -6.39
CA LEU A 63 6.87 -1.07 -7.20
C LEU A 63 6.11 -0.03 -6.37
N GLY A 64 5.97 -0.25 -5.06
CA GLY A 64 5.26 0.68 -4.17
C GLY A 64 3.76 0.51 -4.17
N VAL A 65 3.26 -0.56 -4.77
CA VAL A 65 1.84 -0.91 -4.74
C VAL A 65 1.54 -1.60 -3.42
N GLY A 66 0.48 -1.20 -2.74
CA GLY A 66 0.05 -1.82 -1.48
C GLY A 66 0.84 -1.41 -0.24
N THR A 67 1.95 -0.68 -0.36
CA THR A 67 2.71 -0.22 0.81
C THR A 67 1.91 0.76 1.66
N ASN A 68 1.13 1.62 1.02
CA ASN A 68 0.24 2.56 1.70
C ASN A 68 -1.12 1.93 2.03
N GLU A 69 -1.50 0.86 1.35
CA GLU A 69 -2.78 0.19 1.56
C GLU A 69 -2.93 -0.35 2.98
N TYR A 70 -1.90 -1.00 3.51
CA TYR A 70 -1.93 -1.52 4.89
C TYR A 70 -2.03 -0.39 5.91
N ALA A 71 -1.28 0.69 5.72
CA ALA A 71 -1.34 1.86 6.61
C ALA A 71 -2.69 2.56 6.49
N ASP A 72 -3.19 2.77 5.29
CA ASP A 72 -4.48 3.39 5.02
C ASP A 72 -5.64 2.54 5.56
N LYS A 73 -5.54 1.21 5.44
CA LYS A 73 -6.53 0.29 5.99
C LYS A 73 -6.53 0.29 7.52
N GLY A 74 -5.35 0.31 8.15
CA GLY A 74 -5.22 0.43 9.60
C GLY A 74 -5.80 1.73 10.11
N GLU A 75 -5.53 2.85 9.45
CA GLU A 75 -6.11 4.15 9.77
C GLU A 75 -7.63 4.14 9.59
N LEU A 76 -8.14 3.54 8.53
CA LEU A 76 -9.57 3.37 8.28
C LEU A 76 -10.24 2.62 9.44
N GLU A 77 -9.68 1.48 9.84
CA GLU A 77 -10.22 0.66 10.92
C GLU A 77 -10.24 1.43 12.25
N ASN A 78 -9.19 2.20 12.55
CA ASN A 78 -9.13 3.03 13.74
C ASN A 78 -10.19 4.13 13.72
N LYS A 79 -10.39 4.79 12.59
CA LYS A 79 -11.44 5.82 12.42
C LYS A 79 -12.83 5.24 12.59
N VAL A 80 -13.08 4.05 12.05
CA VAL A 80 -14.36 3.35 12.20
C VAL A 80 -14.62 3.02 13.67
N LYS A 81 -13.62 2.53 14.39
CA LYS A 81 -13.72 2.26 15.83
C LYS A 81 -14.02 3.53 16.63
N GLU A 82 -13.38 4.65 16.30
CA GLU A 82 -13.65 5.96 16.92
C GLU A 82 -15.10 6.40 16.73
N VAL A 83 -15.62 6.26 15.51
CA VAL A 83 -17.02 6.60 15.21
C VAL A 83 -17.96 5.80 16.09
N TRP A 84 -17.78 4.46 16.13
CA TRP A 84 -18.62 3.59 16.95
C TRP A 84 -18.51 3.93 18.44
N ALA A 85 -17.31 4.19 18.94
CA ALA A 85 -17.11 4.55 20.35
C ALA A 85 -17.79 5.88 20.72
N THR A 86 -17.78 6.85 19.80
CA THR A 86 -18.36 8.17 20.03
C THR A 86 -19.88 8.15 19.99
N TYR A 87 -20.47 7.38 19.06
CA TYR A 87 -21.90 7.43 18.79
C TYR A 87 -22.70 6.30 19.45
N SER A 88 -22.08 5.25 19.94
CA SER A 88 -22.77 4.12 20.55
C SER A 88 -23.36 4.42 21.94
N VAL A 89 -22.89 5.46 22.59
CA VAL A 89 -23.20 5.73 24.01
C VAL A 89 -24.30 6.78 24.22
N ASN A 90 -24.52 7.70 23.28
CA ASN A 90 -25.29 8.91 23.58
C ASN A 90 -26.27 9.41 22.51
N SER A 91 -26.56 8.71 21.42
CA SER A 91 -27.41 9.32 20.40
C SER A 91 -28.64 8.52 20.03
N THR A 92 -29.77 9.21 20.08
CA THR A 92 -31.04 8.80 19.50
C THR A 92 -31.06 8.97 17.97
N GLU A 93 -30.09 9.70 17.41
CA GLU A 93 -29.91 9.85 15.94
C GLU A 93 -28.67 9.09 15.50
N ASN A 94 -28.89 8.03 14.75
CA ASN A 94 -27.85 7.09 14.39
C ASN A 94 -27.15 7.51 13.09
N ASN A 95 -26.29 8.55 13.16
CA ASN A 95 -25.48 8.98 12.03
C ASN A 95 -24.15 8.21 11.93
N ALA A 96 -23.88 7.29 12.86
CA ALA A 96 -22.67 6.49 12.86
C ALA A 96 -22.54 5.66 11.58
N ASP A 97 -23.62 5.00 11.17
CA ASP A 97 -23.62 4.17 9.97
C ASP A 97 -23.29 4.96 8.71
N LEU A 98 -23.85 6.18 8.60
CA LEU A 98 -23.56 7.06 7.48
C LEU A 98 -22.10 7.51 7.46
N LEU A 99 -21.55 7.88 8.62
CA LEU A 99 -20.15 8.28 8.74
C LEU A 99 -19.20 7.12 8.39
N VAL A 100 -19.50 5.92 8.88
CA VAL A 100 -18.74 4.70 8.57
C VAL A 100 -18.82 4.39 7.07
N TYR A 101 -20.00 4.49 6.49
CA TYR A 101 -20.21 4.29 5.05
C TYR A 101 -19.34 5.28 4.23
N GLU A 102 -19.31 6.56 4.60
CA GLU A 102 -18.50 7.56 3.92
C GLU A 102 -17.01 7.28 4.03
N LEU A 103 -16.53 6.80 5.18
CA LEU A 103 -15.14 6.41 5.39
C LEU A 103 -14.76 5.24 4.48
N TYR A 104 -15.59 4.20 4.41
CA TYR A 104 -15.37 3.06 3.51
C TYR A 104 -15.40 3.49 2.05
N LYS A 105 -16.35 4.34 1.68
CA LYS A 105 -16.48 4.84 0.30
C LYS A 105 -15.23 5.61 -0.13
N LYS A 106 -14.71 6.47 0.74
CA LYS A 106 -13.47 7.22 0.48
C LYS A 106 -12.27 6.28 0.29
N TYR A 107 -12.16 5.27 1.15
CA TYR A 107 -11.12 4.25 1.03
C TYR A 107 -11.24 3.48 -0.28
N LEU A 108 -12.44 3.06 -0.67
CA LEU A 108 -12.68 2.30 -1.88
C LEU A 108 -12.44 3.10 -3.16
N ASN A 109 -12.52 4.42 -3.12
CA ASN A 109 -12.12 5.26 -4.26
C ASN A 109 -10.62 5.09 -4.56
N LYS A 110 -9.82 4.89 -3.53
CA LYS A 110 -8.38 4.67 -3.65
C LYS A 110 -8.04 3.19 -3.90
N TYR A 111 -8.78 2.27 -3.29
CA TYR A 111 -8.54 0.83 -3.35
C TYR A 111 -9.81 0.07 -3.79
N PRO A 112 -10.23 0.21 -5.07
CA PRO A 112 -11.53 -0.31 -5.51
C PRO A 112 -11.63 -1.84 -5.56
N LEU A 113 -10.51 -2.56 -5.44
CA LEU A 113 -10.47 -4.02 -5.47
C LEU A 113 -10.39 -4.67 -4.08
N ASP A 114 -10.48 -3.88 -3.01
CA ASP A 114 -10.55 -4.43 -1.65
C ASP A 114 -11.97 -4.94 -1.37
N TYR A 115 -12.19 -6.20 -1.69
CA TYR A 115 -13.51 -6.84 -1.56
C TYR A 115 -13.97 -6.95 -0.11
N ALA A 116 -13.05 -7.12 0.85
CA ALA A 116 -13.40 -7.18 2.27
C ALA A 116 -14.02 -5.86 2.73
N VAL A 117 -13.44 -4.73 2.33
CA VAL A 117 -13.99 -3.41 2.64
C VAL A 117 -15.26 -3.13 1.84
N LYS A 118 -15.38 -3.62 0.60
CA LYS A 118 -16.62 -3.51 -0.17
C LYS A 118 -17.81 -4.17 0.55
N VAL A 119 -17.61 -5.34 1.11
CA VAL A 119 -18.65 -6.04 1.88
C VAL A 119 -19.03 -5.22 3.11
N LYS A 120 -18.07 -4.72 3.86
CA LYS A 120 -18.30 -3.87 5.03
C LYS A 120 -19.06 -2.59 4.67
N CYS A 121 -18.72 -1.98 3.54
CA CYS A 121 -19.39 -0.79 3.03
C CYS A 121 -20.87 -1.07 2.72
N ALA A 122 -21.15 -2.21 2.07
CA ALA A 122 -22.53 -2.62 1.75
C ALA A 122 -23.37 -2.85 3.01
N PHE A 123 -22.80 -3.48 4.04
CA PHE A 123 -23.48 -3.67 5.31
C PHE A 123 -23.74 -2.33 6.02
N ALA A 124 -22.80 -1.42 6.02
CA ALA A 124 -22.94 -0.11 6.64
C ALA A 124 -24.13 0.68 6.04
N ILE A 125 -24.26 0.68 4.71
CA ILE A 125 -25.38 1.36 4.06
C ILE A 125 -26.72 0.64 4.28
N GLN A 126 -26.71 -0.67 4.34
CA GLN A 126 -27.92 -1.46 4.62
C GLN A 126 -28.46 -1.13 6.01
N ASP A 127 -27.60 -1.08 7.01
CA ASP A 127 -27.96 -0.72 8.38
C ASP A 127 -28.50 0.70 8.46
N TYR A 128 -27.92 1.63 7.70
CA TYR A 128 -28.40 3.02 7.65
C TYR A 128 -29.80 3.15 7.03
N LEU A 129 -30.11 2.32 6.02
CA LEU A 129 -31.42 2.36 5.33
C LEU A 129 -32.55 1.65 6.10
N HIS A 130 -32.24 0.94 7.16
CA HIS A 130 -33.17 0.30 8.05
C HIS A 130 -33.31 1.04 9.38
#